data_6328c69264924e5490acc2c0d5a673ca
#
_entry.id   6328c69264924e5490acc2c0d5a673ca
#
_cell.length_a   1.000
_cell.length_b   1.000
_cell.length_c   1.000
_cell.angle_alpha   90.00
_cell.angle_beta   90.00
_cell.angle_gamma   90.00
#
_symmetry.space_group_name_H-M   'P 1'
#
loop_
_entity.id
_entity.type
_entity.pdbx_description
1 polymer ?
#
loop_
_entity_poly.entity_id
_entity_poly.type
_entity_poly.pdbx_seq_one_letter_code
_entity_poly.pdbx_strand_id
1 'polypeptide(L)'
;MFSRIWTNASTKSCSEQIELLRTALRDCDAVVVGAGAGLSTSAGFVYTGERFEKNFSDFAEKYGFRDMYSGGFYPFATPEEHWAYWSRYIYINRYMDAPQPIYDDLLKRIAEKDYFVITTNVDHCFQKAGFDKKRLFYTQGDYGLFQCSEPCCQETFDNEAVVREMVARQDNMKIPSELLPVCPHCGKPMTMNLRSDDKFVEDEGWHRAAERYENFLRTRGRRFSFWSWA
;
A
#
# COMPACT_ATOMS: atom_id res chain seq x y z
N MET A 1 18.08 -22.66 11.39
CA MET A 1 17.75 -23.50 10.21
C MET A 1 16.43 -22.91 9.66
N PHE A 2 16.50 -22.14 8.57
CA PHE A 2 15.31 -21.56 7.95
C PHE A 2 14.50 -22.65 7.28
N SER A 3 13.33 -22.96 7.76
CA SER A 3 12.42 -23.89 7.07
C SER A 3 11.84 -23.16 5.84
N ARG A 4 12.43 -23.40 4.66
CA ARG A 4 11.87 -22.99 3.37
C ARG A 4 10.64 -23.86 3.08
N ILE A 5 9.46 -23.38 3.43
CA ILE A 5 8.22 -24.14 3.18
C ILE A 5 7.65 -23.90 1.76
N TRP A 6 8.13 -22.88 0.98
CA TRP A 6 7.48 -22.48 -0.26
C TRP A 6 8.41 -22.15 -1.42
N THR A 7 9.02 -23.16 -2.04
CA THR A 7 9.70 -22.97 -3.34
C THR A 7 9.45 -24.10 -4.35
N ASN A 8 8.61 -25.09 -4.05
CA ASN A 8 8.13 -26.04 -5.03
C ASN A 8 6.62 -25.99 -5.09
N ALA A 9 6.04 -26.05 -6.31
CA ALA A 9 4.61 -26.25 -6.49
C ALA A 9 4.18 -27.42 -5.62
N SER A 10 3.41 -27.15 -4.55
CA SER A 10 3.03 -28.17 -3.59
C SER A 10 2.08 -29.16 -4.28
N THR A 11 2.41 -30.43 -4.24
CA THR A 11 1.53 -31.53 -4.70
C THR A 11 0.38 -31.77 -3.72
N LYS A 12 0.35 -31.04 -2.59
CA LYS A 12 -0.68 -31.16 -1.55
C LYS A 12 -1.95 -30.43 -1.95
N SER A 13 -3.09 -31.02 -1.60
CA SER A 13 -4.40 -30.37 -1.76
C SER A 13 -4.48 -29.08 -0.96
N CYS A 14 -5.40 -28.18 -1.35
CA CYS A 14 -5.66 -26.93 -0.62
C CYS A 14 -5.98 -27.20 0.86
N SER A 15 -6.75 -28.24 1.16
CA SER A 15 -7.10 -28.63 2.54
C SER A 15 -5.88 -29.02 3.37
N GLU A 16 -4.96 -29.80 2.78
CA GLU A 16 -3.70 -30.16 3.46
C GLU A 16 -2.81 -28.96 3.72
N GLN A 17 -2.75 -28.02 2.76
CA GLN A 17 -1.99 -26.79 2.94
C GLN A 17 -2.58 -25.92 4.07
N ILE A 18 -3.90 -25.78 4.16
CA ILE A 18 -4.59 -25.08 5.24
C ILE A 18 -4.31 -25.71 6.60
N GLU A 19 -4.32 -27.04 6.69
CA GLU A 19 -4.07 -27.73 7.96
C GLU A 19 -2.61 -27.59 8.42
N LEU A 20 -1.66 -27.64 7.50
CA LEU A 20 -0.27 -27.32 7.78
C LEU A 20 -0.10 -25.90 8.31
N LEU A 21 -0.79 -24.97 7.70
CA LEU A 21 -0.81 -23.58 8.08
C LEU A 21 -1.36 -23.39 9.49
N ARG A 22 -2.51 -24.02 9.80
CA ARG A 22 -3.12 -24.00 11.15
C ARG A 22 -2.16 -24.56 12.20
N THR A 23 -1.51 -25.67 11.88
CA THR A 23 -0.53 -26.31 12.76
C THR A 23 0.67 -25.37 12.99
N ALA A 24 1.24 -24.81 11.93
CA ALA A 24 2.36 -23.89 12.04
C ALA A 24 2.00 -22.64 12.88
N LEU A 25 0.81 -22.07 12.68
CA LEU A 25 0.32 -20.95 13.51
C LEU A 25 0.15 -21.33 14.97
N ARG A 26 -0.41 -22.50 15.25
CA ARG A 26 -0.58 -22.95 16.65
C ARG A 26 0.75 -23.10 17.34
N ASP A 27 1.73 -23.69 16.67
CA ASP A 27 2.97 -24.15 17.26
C ASP A 27 4.11 -23.10 17.25
N CYS A 28 3.93 -21.96 16.54
CA CYS A 28 4.92 -20.89 16.52
C CYS A 28 4.74 -19.90 17.66
N ASP A 29 5.85 -19.34 18.16
CA ASP A 29 5.87 -18.29 19.18
C ASP A 29 5.68 -16.89 18.55
N ALA A 30 6.10 -16.73 17.28
CA ALA A 30 6.02 -15.46 16.57
C ALA A 30 5.68 -15.66 15.09
N VAL A 31 5.08 -14.63 14.48
CA VAL A 31 4.62 -14.63 13.08
C VAL A 31 5.17 -13.43 12.32
N VAL A 32 5.76 -13.66 11.16
CA VAL A 32 6.02 -12.59 10.18
C VAL A 32 5.04 -12.72 9.03
N VAL A 33 4.27 -11.67 8.78
CA VAL A 33 3.37 -11.57 7.62
C VAL A 33 4.06 -10.76 6.54
N GLY A 34 4.36 -11.38 5.39
CA GLY A 34 4.76 -10.69 4.16
C GLY A 34 3.55 -10.50 3.26
N ALA A 35 3.23 -9.26 2.88
CA ALA A 35 2.04 -8.96 2.08
C ALA A 35 2.37 -8.07 0.88
N GLY A 36 1.81 -8.42 -0.28
CA GLY A 36 1.84 -7.65 -1.51
C GLY A 36 0.43 -7.37 -2.05
N ALA A 37 0.35 -6.91 -3.30
CA ALA A 37 -0.88 -6.48 -3.94
C ALA A 37 -2.00 -7.54 -3.97
N GLY A 38 -1.63 -8.84 -3.94
CA GLY A 38 -2.60 -9.93 -3.89
C GLY A 38 -3.53 -9.89 -2.67
N LEU A 39 -3.02 -9.45 -1.51
CA LEU A 39 -3.85 -9.29 -0.31
C LEU A 39 -4.89 -8.17 -0.49
N SER A 40 -4.49 -7.02 -1.03
CA SER A 40 -5.39 -5.90 -1.33
C SER A 40 -6.42 -6.27 -2.41
N THR A 41 -6.00 -7.00 -3.44
CA THR A 41 -6.91 -7.53 -4.46
C THR A 41 -7.95 -8.47 -3.84
N SER A 42 -7.55 -9.36 -2.94
CA SER A 42 -8.47 -10.23 -2.20
C SER A 42 -9.43 -9.44 -1.31
N ALA A 43 -9.02 -8.29 -0.79
CA ALA A 43 -9.88 -7.37 -0.05
C ALA A 43 -10.80 -6.51 -0.95
N GLY A 44 -10.73 -6.68 -2.28
CA GLY A 44 -11.60 -6.01 -3.25
C GLY A 44 -10.97 -4.77 -3.89
N PHE A 45 -9.72 -4.46 -3.64
CA PHE A 45 -9.00 -3.38 -4.33
C PHE A 45 -8.48 -3.82 -5.70
N VAL A 46 -9.43 -4.18 -6.56
CA VAL A 46 -9.14 -4.54 -7.96
C VAL A 46 -8.97 -3.28 -8.81
N TYR A 47 -8.05 -3.34 -9.78
CA TYR A 47 -7.72 -2.20 -10.65
C TYR A 47 -8.44 -2.20 -12.00
N THR A 48 -9.26 -3.21 -12.25
CA THR A 48 -9.99 -3.42 -13.50
C THR A 48 -11.49 -3.56 -13.26
N GLY A 49 -12.29 -3.68 -14.33
CA GLY A 49 -13.72 -3.96 -14.31
C GLY A 49 -14.53 -2.84 -13.67
N GLU A 50 -15.63 -3.21 -13.00
CA GLU A 50 -16.63 -2.26 -12.47
C GLU A 50 -16.02 -1.15 -11.60
N ARG A 51 -15.04 -1.48 -10.77
CA ARG A 51 -14.39 -0.48 -9.90
C ARG A 51 -13.61 0.55 -10.71
N PHE A 52 -12.95 0.15 -11.79
CA PHE A 52 -12.28 1.07 -12.71
C PHE A 52 -13.29 1.89 -13.49
N GLU A 53 -14.29 1.25 -14.09
CA GLU A 53 -15.33 1.92 -14.88
C GLU A 53 -16.08 2.97 -14.09
N LYS A 54 -16.46 2.65 -12.85
CA LYS A 54 -17.15 3.58 -11.95
C LYS A 54 -16.37 4.86 -11.64
N ASN A 55 -15.04 4.76 -11.53
CA ASN A 55 -14.22 5.86 -11.03
C ASN A 55 -13.42 6.59 -12.12
N PHE A 56 -13.24 5.97 -13.31
CA PHE A 56 -12.35 6.47 -14.36
C PHE A 56 -12.94 6.36 -15.78
N SER A 57 -14.26 6.27 -15.94
CA SER A 57 -14.91 6.15 -17.24
C SER A 57 -14.57 7.30 -18.19
N ASP A 58 -14.49 8.52 -17.66
CA ASP A 58 -14.09 9.72 -18.42
C ASP A 58 -12.64 9.64 -18.94
N PHE A 59 -11.73 9.18 -18.12
CA PHE A 59 -10.33 8.93 -18.52
C PHE A 59 -10.22 7.75 -19.46
N ALA A 60 -11.00 6.69 -19.24
CA ALA A 60 -11.05 5.53 -20.14
C ALA A 60 -11.54 5.94 -21.54
N GLU A 61 -12.59 6.74 -21.64
CA GLU A 61 -13.12 7.25 -22.92
C GLU A 61 -12.10 8.12 -23.64
N LYS A 62 -11.46 9.05 -22.93
CA LYS A 62 -10.51 9.99 -23.53
C LYS A 62 -9.18 9.35 -23.95
N TYR A 63 -8.63 8.45 -23.14
CA TYR A 63 -7.26 7.93 -23.29
C TYR A 63 -7.20 6.44 -23.66
N GLY A 64 -8.34 5.74 -23.68
CA GLY A 64 -8.40 4.32 -23.99
C GLY A 64 -7.87 3.42 -22.87
N PHE A 65 -7.84 3.91 -21.62
CA PHE A 65 -7.41 3.10 -20.49
C PHE A 65 -8.37 1.94 -20.22
N ARG A 66 -7.84 0.80 -19.78
CA ARG A 66 -8.62 -0.40 -19.43
C ARG A 66 -8.48 -0.81 -17.98
N ASP A 67 -7.62 -0.12 -17.24
CA ASP A 67 -7.31 -0.37 -15.84
C ASP A 67 -6.72 0.88 -15.19
N MET A 68 -6.71 0.91 -13.85
CA MET A 68 -6.18 2.05 -13.10
C MET A 68 -4.66 2.19 -13.24
N TYR A 69 -3.95 1.08 -13.44
CA TYR A 69 -2.49 1.08 -13.47
C TYR A 69 -1.96 1.79 -14.72
N SER A 70 -2.58 1.53 -15.87
CA SER A 70 -2.21 2.16 -17.14
C SER A 70 -2.27 3.69 -17.07
N GLY A 71 -3.31 4.24 -16.45
CA GLY A 71 -3.45 5.70 -16.27
C GLY A 71 -2.45 6.29 -15.27
N GLY A 72 -2.01 5.51 -14.29
CA GLY A 72 -1.02 5.96 -13.30
C GLY A 72 0.35 6.31 -13.91
N PHE A 73 0.72 5.66 -15.01
CA PHE A 73 1.98 5.91 -15.74
C PHE A 73 1.81 6.74 -17.01
N TYR A 74 0.61 7.23 -17.27
CA TYR A 74 0.36 8.02 -18.47
C TYR A 74 0.94 9.44 -18.35
N PRO A 75 1.66 9.95 -19.35
CA PRO A 75 2.23 11.30 -19.35
C PRO A 75 1.16 12.35 -19.69
N PHE A 76 0.33 12.71 -18.72
CA PHE A 76 -0.72 13.72 -18.90
C PHE A 76 -0.14 15.06 -19.38
N ALA A 77 -0.91 15.77 -20.19
CA ALA A 77 -0.48 17.02 -20.80
C ALA A 77 -0.29 18.16 -19.79
N THR A 78 -1.04 18.15 -18.69
CA THR A 78 -0.96 19.18 -17.64
C THR A 78 -0.90 18.56 -16.23
N PRO A 79 -0.29 19.25 -15.26
CA PRO A 79 -0.29 18.79 -13.86
C PRO A 79 -1.70 18.68 -13.28
N GLU A 80 -2.64 19.56 -13.67
CA GLU A 80 -4.01 19.52 -13.19
C GLU A 80 -4.72 18.22 -13.61
N GLU A 81 -4.46 17.74 -14.81
CA GLU A 81 -5.03 16.49 -15.32
C GLU A 81 -4.38 15.27 -14.66
N HIS A 82 -3.06 15.29 -14.50
CA HIS A 82 -2.33 14.29 -13.75
C HIS A 82 -2.89 14.14 -12.32
N TRP A 83 -3.07 15.24 -11.63
CA TRP A 83 -3.58 15.22 -10.27
C TRP A 83 -5.08 14.92 -10.18
N ALA A 84 -5.87 15.21 -11.21
CA ALA A 84 -7.25 14.76 -11.28
C ALA A 84 -7.34 13.23 -11.33
N TYR A 85 -6.45 12.57 -12.09
CA TYR A 85 -6.35 11.12 -12.11
C TYR A 85 -5.85 10.56 -10.78
N TRP A 86 -4.70 11.04 -10.31
CA TRP A 86 -4.07 10.53 -9.11
C TRP A 86 -4.85 10.82 -7.83
N SER A 87 -5.53 11.94 -7.72
CA SER A 87 -6.37 12.21 -6.54
C SER A 87 -7.51 11.20 -6.40
N ARG A 88 -8.19 10.84 -7.50
CA ARG A 88 -9.19 9.75 -7.47
C ARG A 88 -8.55 8.42 -7.13
N TYR A 89 -7.41 8.12 -7.73
CA TYR A 89 -6.67 6.88 -7.49
C TYR A 89 -6.29 6.73 -6.01
N ILE A 90 -5.72 7.79 -5.41
CA ILE A 90 -5.37 7.84 -4.00
C ILE A 90 -6.64 7.70 -3.16
N TYR A 91 -7.67 8.50 -3.46
CA TYR A 91 -8.90 8.53 -2.67
C TYR A 91 -9.53 7.14 -2.53
N ILE A 92 -9.72 6.43 -3.63
CA ILE A 92 -10.39 5.12 -3.61
C ILE A 92 -9.53 3.98 -3.06
N ASN A 93 -8.19 4.09 -3.13
CA ASN A 93 -7.29 3.05 -2.64
C ASN A 93 -6.80 3.30 -1.21
N ARG A 94 -6.76 4.57 -0.77
CA ARG A 94 -6.20 4.96 0.51
C ARG A 94 -7.26 5.38 1.52
N TYR A 95 -8.27 6.12 1.08
CA TYR A 95 -9.24 6.77 1.97
C TYR A 95 -10.59 6.08 2.03
N MET A 96 -10.95 5.26 1.06
CA MET A 96 -12.12 4.38 1.14
C MET A 96 -11.79 3.08 1.86
N ASP A 97 -12.80 2.48 2.49
CA ASP A 97 -12.64 1.19 3.16
C ASP A 97 -12.55 0.04 2.16
N ALA A 98 -11.84 -1.02 2.56
CA ALA A 98 -11.76 -2.22 1.76
C ALA A 98 -13.14 -2.90 1.68
N PRO A 99 -13.58 -3.35 0.49
CA PRO A 99 -14.88 -4.00 0.33
C PRO A 99 -15.04 -5.30 1.12
N GLN A 100 -13.95 -6.02 1.40
CA GLN A 100 -13.95 -7.29 2.10
C GLN A 100 -13.09 -7.22 3.37
N PRO A 101 -13.48 -7.91 4.46
CA PRO A 101 -12.83 -7.81 5.78
C PRO A 101 -11.57 -8.68 5.89
N ILE A 102 -10.79 -8.85 4.80
CA ILE A 102 -9.63 -9.76 4.76
C ILE A 102 -8.55 -9.35 5.77
N TYR A 103 -8.31 -8.05 5.92
CA TYR A 103 -7.32 -7.53 6.87
C TYR A 103 -7.77 -7.71 8.32
N ASP A 104 -9.05 -7.47 8.61
CA ASP A 104 -9.65 -7.71 9.93
C ASP A 104 -9.60 -9.19 10.32
N ASP A 105 -9.89 -10.08 9.37
CA ASP A 105 -9.86 -11.52 9.60
C ASP A 105 -8.44 -12.03 9.79
N LEU A 106 -7.46 -11.45 9.09
CA LEU A 106 -6.06 -11.76 9.32
C LEU A 106 -5.63 -11.32 10.74
N LEU A 107 -5.97 -10.09 11.13
CA LEU A 107 -5.65 -9.60 12.48
C LEU A 107 -6.23 -10.49 13.57
N LYS A 108 -7.50 -10.87 13.48
CA LYS A 108 -8.16 -11.77 14.45
C LYS A 108 -7.40 -13.09 14.64
N ARG A 109 -6.75 -13.60 13.59
CA ARG A 109 -6.03 -14.88 13.64
C ARG A 109 -4.65 -14.79 14.27
N ILE A 110 -4.02 -13.60 14.26
CA ILE A 110 -2.64 -13.43 14.75
C ILE A 110 -2.51 -12.45 15.90
N ALA A 111 -3.60 -11.79 16.32
CA ALA A 111 -3.57 -10.74 17.35
C ALA A 111 -2.98 -11.21 18.69
N GLU A 112 -3.18 -12.49 19.07
CA GLU A 112 -2.66 -13.09 20.30
C GLU A 112 -1.20 -13.55 20.17
N LYS A 113 -0.63 -13.52 18.95
CA LYS A 113 0.76 -13.90 18.70
C LYS A 113 1.68 -12.68 18.75
N ASP A 114 2.94 -12.94 18.99
CA ASP A 114 3.96 -11.92 18.73
C ASP A 114 4.16 -11.84 17.22
N TYR A 115 3.61 -10.78 16.59
CA TYR A 115 3.63 -10.67 15.12
C TYR A 115 4.37 -9.42 14.63
N PHE A 116 4.85 -9.49 13.41
CA PHE A 116 5.29 -8.33 12.62
C PHE A 116 4.81 -8.45 11.18
N VAL A 117 4.44 -7.33 10.58
CA VAL A 117 4.02 -7.24 9.18
C VAL A 117 5.06 -6.47 8.38
N ILE A 118 5.51 -7.03 7.28
CA ILE A 118 6.25 -6.32 6.22
C ILE A 118 5.40 -6.32 4.96
N THR A 119 5.22 -5.17 4.34
CA THR A 119 4.36 -5.07 3.16
C THR A 119 4.92 -4.11 2.12
N THR A 120 4.66 -4.43 0.85
CA THR A 120 4.85 -3.53 -0.29
C THR A 120 3.58 -2.75 -0.62
N ASN A 121 2.46 -3.03 0.06
CA ASN A 121 1.20 -2.31 -0.13
C ASN A 121 1.29 -0.91 0.46
N VAL A 122 0.71 0.04 -0.27
CA VAL A 122 0.73 1.48 0.04
C VAL A 122 -0.66 2.05 0.35
N ASP A 123 -1.66 1.16 0.52
CA ASP A 123 -3.09 1.46 0.70
C ASP A 123 -3.54 1.69 2.14
N HIS A 124 -2.64 1.46 3.11
CA HIS A 124 -2.91 1.63 4.54
C HIS A 124 -3.95 0.66 5.15
N CYS A 125 -4.28 -0.42 4.47
CA CYS A 125 -5.33 -1.34 4.91
C CYS A 125 -4.99 -2.03 6.23
N PHE A 126 -3.73 -2.35 6.49
CA PHE A 126 -3.31 -2.89 7.79
C PHE A 126 -3.63 -1.95 8.94
N GLN A 127 -3.30 -0.66 8.80
CA GLN A 127 -3.54 0.33 9.84
C GLN A 127 -5.05 0.55 10.05
N LYS A 128 -5.85 0.58 8.96
CA LYS A 128 -7.31 0.69 9.03
C LYS A 128 -7.96 -0.49 9.75
N ALA A 129 -7.45 -1.69 9.56
CA ALA A 129 -7.91 -2.89 10.25
C ALA A 129 -7.44 -2.97 11.73
N GLY A 130 -6.68 -1.98 12.22
CA GLY A 130 -6.27 -1.90 13.62
C GLY A 130 -4.98 -2.64 13.97
N PHE A 131 -4.15 -3.01 12.98
CA PHE A 131 -2.81 -3.52 13.28
C PHE A 131 -1.97 -2.45 13.99
N ASP A 132 -1.19 -2.86 14.99
CA ASP A 132 -0.30 -1.95 15.71
C ASP A 132 0.77 -1.38 14.76
N LYS A 133 0.77 -0.07 14.57
CA LYS A 133 1.74 0.64 13.72
C LYS A 133 3.20 0.34 14.09
N LYS A 134 3.48 0.01 15.35
CA LYS A 134 4.82 -0.38 15.80
C LYS A 134 5.25 -1.75 15.27
N ARG A 135 4.31 -2.55 14.79
CA ARG A 135 4.49 -3.89 14.23
C ARG A 135 4.30 -3.93 12.71
N LEU A 136 4.40 -2.76 12.05
CA LEU A 136 4.25 -2.60 10.61
C LEU A 136 5.50 -1.97 10.00
N PHE A 137 5.91 -2.52 8.85
CA PHE A 137 6.88 -1.91 7.96
C PHE A 137 6.36 -1.94 6.52
N TYR A 138 5.89 -0.81 6.02
CA TYR A 138 5.46 -0.60 4.64
C TYR A 138 6.63 -0.01 3.84
N THR A 139 7.25 -0.86 3.01
CA THR A 139 8.57 -0.60 2.41
C THR A 139 8.54 0.33 1.22
N GLN A 140 7.39 0.48 0.56
CA GLN A 140 7.24 1.22 -0.70
C GLN A 140 6.48 2.55 -0.56
N GLY A 141 6.33 3.06 0.67
CA GLY A 141 5.65 4.32 0.94
C GLY A 141 4.16 4.16 1.25
N ASP A 142 3.41 5.25 1.09
CA ASP A 142 1.97 5.33 1.40
C ASP A 142 1.29 6.30 0.42
N TYR A 143 0.16 5.91 -0.18
CA TYR A 143 -0.66 6.82 -0.99
C TYR A 143 -1.10 8.08 -0.23
N GLY A 144 -1.15 8.03 1.08
CA GLY A 144 -1.51 9.16 1.95
C GLY A 144 -0.39 10.16 2.18
N LEU A 145 0.77 10.00 1.54
CA LEU A 145 1.93 10.87 1.73
C LEU A 145 2.41 11.48 0.42
N PHE A 146 2.73 12.77 0.47
CA PHE A 146 3.50 13.46 -0.56
C PHE A 146 4.96 13.60 -0.15
N GLN A 147 5.82 13.72 -1.15
CA GLN A 147 7.23 14.10 -1.03
C GLN A 147 7.60 15.14 -2.09
N CYS A 148 8.71 15.86 -1.89
CA CYS A 148 9.26 16.71 -2.94
C CYS A 148 9.67 15.86 -4.16
N SER A 149 9.29 16.25 -5.38
CA SER A 149 9.66 15.55 -6.62
C SER A 149 11.18 15.58 -6.90
N GLU A 150 11.87 16.57 -6.36
CA GLU A 150 13.33 16.69 -6.32
C GLU A 150 13.74 16.70 -4.84
N PRO A 151 13.98 15.55 -4.20
CA PRO A 151 14.09 15.45 -2.75
C PRO A 151 15.07 16.48 -2.15
N CYS A 152 14.52 17.60 -1.67
CA CYS A 152 15.28 18.66 -1.02
C CYS A 152 15.39 18.47 0.51
N CYS A 153 14.58 17.55 1.05
CA CYS A 153 14.55 17.15 2.44
C CYS A 153 14.12 15.67 2.55
N GLN A 154 14.31 15.08 3.72
CA GLN A 154 13.88 13.70 4.02
C GLN A 154 12.54 13.69 4.79
N GLU A 155 11.60 14.52 4.34
CA GLU A 155 10.28 14.65 4.96
C GLU A 155 9.18 14.24 4.00
N THR A 156 8.14 13.64 4.57
CA THR A 156 6.89 13.33 3.89
C THR A 156 5.74 14.14 4.50
N PHE A 157 4.70 14.40 3.71
CA PHE A 157 3.61 15.30 4.08
C PHE A 157 2.26 14.59 3.89
N ASP A 158 1.41 14.67 4.91
CA ASP A 158 0.04 14.16 4.81
C ASP A 158 -0.72 14.86 3.67
N ASN A 159 -1.51 14.08 2.92
CA ASN A 159 -2.21 14.59 1.74
C ASN A 159 -3.74 14.43 1.81
N GLU A 160 -4.30 13.93 2.91
CA GLU A 160 -5.72 13.59 2.96
C GLU A 160 -6.63 14.78 2.64
N ALA A 161 -6.39 15.92 3.28
CA ALA A 161 -7.23 17.10 3.12
C ALA A 161 -7.23 17.60 1.68
N VAL A 162 -6.04 17.75 1.07
CA VAL A 162 -5.91 18.25 -0.30
C VAL A 162 -6.41 17.25 -1.33
N VAL A 163 -6.19 15.95 -1.14
CA VAL A 163 -6.71 14.90 -2.04
C VAL A 163 -8.24 14.89 -2.03
N ARG A 164 -8.87 15.00 -0.86
CA ARG A 164 -10.34 15.11 -0.76
C ARG A 164 -10.86 16.34 -1.47
N GLU A 165 -10.19 17.48 -1.33
CA GLU A 165 -10.55 18.71 -2.02
C GLU A 165 -10.34 18.61 -3.54
N MET A 166 -9.24 18.02 -4.01
CA MET A 166 -9.00 17.72 -5.43
C MET A 166 -10.13 16.89 -6.03
N VAL A 167 -10.56 15.82 -5.35
CA VAL A 167 -11.66 14.97 -5.83
C VAL A 167 -12.99 15.73 -5.86
N ALA A 168 -13.27 16.56 -4.86
CA ALA A 168 -14.51 17.29 -4.75
C ALA A 168 -14.64 18.44 -5.76
N ARG A 169 -13.52 19.06 -6.14
CA ARG A 169 -13.51 20.28 -6.97
C ARG A 169 -13.03 20.05 -8.40
N GLN A 170 -12.68 18.83 -8.78
CA GLN A 170 -12.26 18.56 -10.16
C GLN A 170 -13.42 18.74 -11.13
N ASP A 171 -13.14 19.34 -12.28
CA ASP A 171 -14.05 19.51 -13.39
C ASP A 171 -13.32 19.19 -14.71
N ASN A 172 -14.02 18.55 -15.66
CA ASN A 172 -13.45 18.18 -16.97
C ASN A 172 -12.09 17.48 -16.88
N MET A 173 -11.94 16.51 -15.95
CA MET A 173 -10.70 15.77 -15.68
C MET A 173 -9.52 16.66 -15.27
N LYS A 174 -9.77 17.79 -14.62
CA LYS A 174 -8.74 18.69 -14.08
C LYS A 174 -9.09 19.12 -12.67
N ILE A 175 -8.07 19.25 -11.84
CA ILE A 175 -8.20 19.94 -10.56
C ILE A 175 -7.98 21.44 -10.75
N PRO A 176 -8.48 22.31 -9.83
CA PRO A 176 -8.06 23.71 -9.78
C PRO A 176 -6.55 23.85 -9.58
N SER A 177 -5.89 24.75 -10.31
CA SER A 177 -4.43 24.93 -10.26
C SER A 177 -3.91 25.32 -8.87
N GLU A 178 -4.72 25.98 -8.04
CA GLU A 178 -4.35 26.32 -6.65
C GLU A 178 -4.23 25.11 -5.73
N LEU A 179 -4.71 23.93 -6.16
CA LEU A 179 -4.56 22.66 -5.42
C LEU A 179 -3.32 21.87 -5.84
N LEU A 180 -2.56 22.35 -6.82
CA LEU A 180 -1.31 21.68 -7.19
C LEU A 180 -0.34 21.65 -6.01
N PRO A 181 0.11 20.46 -5.57
CA PRO A 181 0.94 20.36 -4.39
C PRO A 181 2.36 20.85 -4.66
N VAL A 182 2.82 21.77 -3.83
CA VAL A 182 4.16 22.35 -3.89
C VAL A 182 4.92 22.10 -2.60
N CYS A 183 6.20 21.82 -2.72
CA CYS A 183 7.07 21.57 -1.57
C CYS A 183 7.20 22.84 -0.71
N PRO A 184 6.89 22.79 0.60
CA PRO A 184 6.98 23.95 1.48
C PRO A 184 8.42 24.43 1.69
N HIS A 185 9.43 23.61 1.43
CA HIS A 185 10.82 23.98 1.60
C HIS A 185 11.44 24.66 0.37
N CYS A 186 11.12 24.18 -0.84
CA CYS A 186 11.81 24.66 -2.06
C CYS A 186 10.86 25.19 -3.14
N GLY A 187 9.54 25.09 -2.96
CA GLY A 187 8.54 25.55 -3.93
C GLY A 187 8.42 24.68 -5.20
N LYS A 188 9.21 23.61 -5.32
CA LYS A 188 9.08 22.68 -6.45
C LYS A 188 7.83 21.82 -6.32
N PRO A 189 7.31 21.22 -7.43
CA PRO A 189 6.19 20.30 -7.36
C PRO A 189 6.44 19.15 -6.37
N MET A 190 5.37 18.64 -5.81
CA MET A 190 5.41 17.41 -5.03
C MET A 190 4.92 16.22 -5.88
N THR A 191 5.25 15.02 -5.42
CA THR A 191 4.75 13.75 -5.96
C THR A 191 4.31 12.84 -4.80
N MET A 192 3.69 11.70 -5.10
CA MET A 192 3.38 10.69 -4.10
C MET A 192 4.67 10.11 -3.50
N ASN A 193 4.67 9.80 -2.21
CA ASN A 193 5.74 9.03 -1.59
C ASN A 193 5.59 7.55 -1.93
N LEU A 194 5.98 7.18 -3.15
CA LEU A 194 5.95 5.83 -3.68
C LEU A 194 7.34 5.45 -4.22
N ARG A 195 7.81 4.25 -3.89
CA ARG A 195 9.10 3.73 -4.37
C ARG A 195 8.97 3.25 -5.83
N SER A 196 8.88 4.18 -6.75
CA SER A 196 8.83 3.93 -8.21
C SER A 196 10.15 4.22 -8.91
N ASP A 197 11.04 4.98 -8.27
CA ASP A 197 12.35 5.38 -8.79
C ASP A 197 13.37 5.58 -7.63
N ASP A 198 14.52 6.15 -7.95
CA ASP A 198 15.63 6.43 -7.02
C ASP A 198 15.43 7.71 -6.18
N LYS A 199 14.33 8.45 -6.40
CA LYS A 199 13.99 9.67 -5.65
C LYS A 199 13.09 9.42 -4.44
N PHE A 200 12.79 8.17 -4.13
CA PHE A 200 11.97 7.82 -2.99
C PHE A 200 12.56 8.35 -1.67
N VAL A 201 11.75 9.08 -0.92
CA VAL A 201 12.14 9.62 0.40
C VAL A 201 11.86 8.58 1.47
N GLU A 202 12.91 8.10 2.10
CA GLU A 202 12.85 7.29 3.33
C GLU A 202 12.89 8.24 4.52
N ASP A 203 11.72 8.62 5.02
CA ASP A 203 11.63 9.52 6.15
C ASP A 203 12.02 8.84 7.48
N GLU A 204 12.04 9.62 8.56
CA GLU A 204 12.38 9.08 9.89
C GLU A 204 11.42 7.95 10.32
N GLY A 205 10.15 8.03 9.93
CA GLY A 205 9.14 7.00 10.21
C GLY A 205 9.46 5.68 9.53
N TRP A 206 9.91 5.75 8.27
CA TRP A 206 10.35 4.61 7.49
C TRP A 206 11.58 3.94 8.14
N HIS A 207 12.62 4.69 8.46
CA HIS A 207 13.84 4.17 9.10
C HIS A 207 13.53 3.53 10.46
N ARG A 208 12.69 4.15 11.28
CA ARG A 208 12.25 3.57 12.56
C ARG A 208 11.46 2.27 12.38
N ALA A 209 10.67 2.15 11.32
CA ALA A 209 9.93 0.92 11.02
C ALA A 209 10.86 -0.20 10.56
N ALA A 210 11.85 0.11 9.72
CA ALA A 210 12.89 -0.81 9.30
C ALA A 210 13.70 -1.35 10.50
N GLU A 211 14.14 -0.47 11.39
CA GLU A 211 14.86 -0.87 12.60
C GLU A 211 14.03 -1.80 13.50
N ARG A 212 12.74 -1.49 13.71
CA ARG A 212 11.84 -2.36 14.49
C ARG A 212 11.69 -3.73 13.86
N TYR A 213 11.59 -3.82 12.53
CA TYR A 213 11.52 -5.07 11.79
C TYR A 213 12.80 -5.90 11.96
N GLU A 214 13.97 -5.30 11.78
CA GLU A 214 15.26 -5.97 11.98
C GLU A 214 15.42 -6.47 13.42
N ASN A 215 15.05 -5.65 14.40
CA ASN A 215 15.06 -6.03 15.79
C ASN A 215 14.14 -7.22 16.08
N PHE A 216 12.93 -7.23 15.51
CA PHE A 216 12.00 -8.34 15.64
C PHE A 216 12.61 -9.63 15.09
N LEU A 217 13.19 -9.62 13.88
CA LEU A 217 13.83 -10.78 13.29
C LEU A 217 15.01 -11.28 14.15
N ARG A 218 15.84 -10.39 14.63
CA ARG A 218 17.02 -10.71 15.45
C ARG A 218 16.64 -11.35 16.78
N THR A 219 15.61 -10.84 17.46
CA THR A 219 15.19 -11.30 18.79
C THR A 219 14.36 -12.57 18.78
N ARG A 220 13.66 -12.87 17.65
CA ARG A 220 12.77 -14.03 17.49
C ARG A 220 13.33 -15.12 16.58
N GLY A 221 14.57 -14.99 16.13
CA GLY A 221 15.21 -15.73 15.02
C GLY A 221 15.35 -17.26 15.17
N ARG A 222 14.69 -17.92 16.11
CA ARG A 222 14.75 -19.40 16.25
C ARG A 222 13.43 -20.13 16.06
N ARG A 223 12.26 -19.45 16.12
CA ARG A 223 10.92 -20.08 16.00
C ARG A 223 9.89 -19.13 15.44
N PHE A 224 10.03 -18.67 14.20
CA PHE A 224 8.95 -17.93 13.55
C PHE A 224 8.54 -18.60 12.24
N SER A 225 7.26 -18.44 11.88
CA SER A 225 6.73 -18.80 10.57
C SER A 225 6.66 -17.56 9.69
N PHE A 226 7.27 -17.61 8.51
CA PHE A 226 7.17 -16.54 7.50
C PHE A 226 6.04 -16.85 6.53
N TRP A 227 5.15 -15.89 6.35
CA TRP A 227 3.99 -15.97 5.46
C TRP A 227 4.07 -14.90 4.41
N SER A 228 3.98 -15.28 3.14
CA SER A 228 4.00 -14.36 2.02
C SER A 228 2.72 -14.50 1.21
N TRP A 229 2.04 -13.39 0.99
CA TRP A 229 1.00 -13.21 -0.03
C TRP A 229 1.58 -12.36 -1.16
N ALA A 230 1.88 -12.99 -2.28
CA ALA A 230 2.28 -12.31 -3.51
C ALA A 230 1.06 -11.92 -4.34
#